data_3658bdaada897900ac519bb95619c1b2
#
_entry.id   3658bdaada897900ac519bb95619c1b2
#
_cell.length_a   1.000
_cell.length_b   1.000
_cell.length_c   1.000
_cell.angle_alpha   90.00
_cell.angle_beta   90.00
_cell.angle_gamma   90.00
#
_symmetry.space_group_name_H-M   'P 1'
#
loop_
_entity.id
_entity.type
_entity.pdbx_description
1 polymer ?
#
loop_
_entity_poly.entity_id
_entity_poly.type
_entity_poly.pdbx_seq_one_letter_code
_entity_poly.pdbx_strand_id
1 'polypeptide(L)'
;ISLLRQYETEISLVLLDLVMPVMDGFGVLSYMNERNWIEDIPVIMISGEDSVSYVRRAFDLGVADYIKKPFDAQIVYRRVYNTITLYAKQRRLLLLVADQIYEKEKNNRMMISILSQIVEFRNGESGAHVLHINIITELILERLIQKTDKYDLSGAVRGMIVTASALHDIGKIGIDDKILNKPGRLTNEEFEVIKTHSVIGASMLESLEYYKDEPLVRIAHDICRWHHERYDGKGYPDGLKGEEIPISAQVVALADVYDALISDRVYKKAYSHEKAVEMILNGECGTFNPVSYTHLTLPTKLEV
;
A
#
# COMPACT_ATOMS: atom_id res chain seq x y z
N ILE A 1 35.99 -11.79 -3.43
CA ILE A 1 34.60 -12.14 -3.10
C ILE A 1 34.33 -12.01 -1.61
N SER A 2 35.18 -12.54 -0.71
CA SER A 2 34.96 -12.41 0.74
C SER A 2 34.81 -10.96 1.21
N LEU A 3 35.65 -10.04 0.71
CA LEU A 3 35.54 -8.61 0.98
C LEU A 3 34.25 -8.00 0.42
N LEU A 4 33.83 -8.39 -0.78
CA LEU A 4 32.59 -7.94 -1.36
C LEU A 4 31.38 -8.31 -0.48
N ARG A 5 31.36 -9.54 0.06
CA ARG A 5 30.30 -10.00 0.99
C ARG A 5 30.32 -9.26 2.32
N GLN A 6 31.51 -8.98 2.84
CA GLN A 6 31.68 -8.37 4.17
C GLN A 6 31.33 -6.88 4.18
N TYR A 7 31.61 -6.18 3.09
CA TYR A 7 31.52 -4.73 2.99
C TYR A 7 30.57 -4.24 1.88
N GLU A 8 29.59 -5.07 1.51
CA GLU A 8 28.66 -4.80 0.42
C GLU A 8 28.07 -3.38 0.43
N THR A 9 27.67 -2.90 1.60
CA THR A 9 27.06 -1.57 1.80
C THR A 9 28.05 -0.42 1.88
N GLU A 10 29.35 -0.72 2.07
CA GLU A 10 30.40 0.29 2.27
C GLU A 10 31.24 0.51 1.01
N ILE A 11 31.22 -0.43 0.06
CA ILE A 11 32.01 -0.35 -1.18
C ILE A 11 31.38 0.66 -2.11
N SER A 12 32.16 1.67 -2.49
CA SER A 12 31.74 2.72 -3.43
C SER A 12 32.12 2.42 -4.88
N LEU A 13 33.14 1.58 -5.11
CA LEU A 13 33.62 1.18 -6.43
C LEU A 13 34.58 -0.01 -6.30
N VAL A 14 34.61 -0.86 -7.30
CA VAL A 14 35.59 -1.95 -7.44
C VAL A 14 36.53 -1.68 -8.60
N LEU A 15 37.84 -1.67 -8.32
CA LEU A 15 38.87 -1.75 -9.34
C LEU A 15 39.25 -3.23 -9.51
N LEU A 16 38.95 -3.80 -10.69
CA LEU A 16 39.05 -5.23 -10.92
C LEU A 16 40.10 -5.54 -11.98
N ASP A 17 41.15 -6.27 -11.61
CA ASP A 17 42.07 -6.82 -12.61
C ASP A 17 41.42 -8.01 -13.30
N LEU A 18 41.62 -8.12 -14.60
CA LEU A 18 41.13 -9.26 -15.37
C LEU A 18 41.88 -10.53 -15.03
N VAL A 19 43.22 -10.44 -14.97
CA VAL A 19 44.10 -11.62 -14.78
C VAL A 19 44.45 -11.75 -13.31
N MET A 20 43.78 -12.65 -12.63
CA MET A 20 44.01 -12.94 -11.20
C MET A 20 44.10 -14.47 -10.99
N PRO A 21 44.88 -14.93 -9.96
CA PRO A 21 44.92 -16.34 -9.60
C PRO A 21 43.59 -16.80 -9.01
N VAL A 22 43.26 -18.07 -9.20
CA VAL A 22 42.07 -18.80 -8.69
C VAL A 22 40.77 -18.40 -9.38
N MET A 23 40.44 -17.12 -9.49
CA MET A 23 39.26 -16.61 -10.18
C MET A 23 39.66 -15.33 -10.96
N ASP A 24 39.36 -15.31 -12.23
CA ASP A 24 39.60 -14.14 -13.08
C ASP A 24 38.56 -13.03 -12.88
N GLY A 25 38.78 -11.85 -13.49
CA GLY A 25 37.87 -10.72 -13.36
C GLY A 25 36.47 -11.02 -13.90
N PHE A 26 36.34 -11.83 -14.94
CA PHE A 26 35.01 -12.22 -15.45
C PHE A 26 34.24 -13.10 -14.49
N GLY A 27 34.92 -14.01 -13.79
CA GLY A 27 34.31 -14.82 -12.73
C GLY A 27 33.76 -13.95 -11.58
N VAL A 28 34.51 -12.89 -11.21
CA VAL A 28 34.02 -11.91 -10.20
C VAL A 28 32.81 -11.15 -10.70
N LEU A 29 32.81 -10.68 -11.95
CA LEU A 29 31.66 -9.98 -12.55
C LEU A 29 30.43 -10.87 -12.64
N SER A 30 30.57 -12.14 -13.06
CA SER A 30 29.47 -13.10 -13.09
C SER A 30 28.87 -13.28 -11.69
N TYR A 31 29.72 -13.41 -10.66
CA TYR A 31 29.27 -13.52 -9.28
C TYR A 31 28.53 -12.26 -8.78
N MET A 32 28.99 -11.04 -9.18
CA MET A 32 28.31 -9.79 -8.83
C MET A 32 26.97 -9.66 -9.56
N ASN A 33 26.88 -10.10 -10.83
CA ASN A 33 25.64 -10.12 -11.61
C ASN A 33 24.60 -11.06 -11.01
N GLU A 34 24.97 -12.26 -10.61
CA GLU A 34 24.06 -13.23 -9.95
C GLU A 34 23.37 -12.66 -8.68
N ARG A 35 23.95 -11.62 -8.09
CA ARG A 35 23.46 -10.95 -6.89
C ARG A 35 22.93 -9.55 -7.11
N ASN A 36 22.88 -9.10 -8.35
CA ASN A 36 22.53 -7.73 -8.77
C ASN A 36 23.43 -6.64 -8.15
N TRP A 37 24.61 -7.00 -7.61
CA TRP A 37 25.52 -6.02 -7.01
C TRP A 37 26.12 -5.06 -8.00
N ILE A 38 26.19 -5.44 -9.28
CA ILE A 38 26.78 -4.60 -10.34
C ILE A 38 25.93 -3.37 -10.65
N GLU A 39 24.64 -3.40 -10.31
CA GLU A 39 23.74 -2.24 -10.44
C GLU A 39 24.08 -1.13 -9.44
N ASP A 40 24.49 -1.53 -8.23
CA ASP A 40 24.76 -0.62 -7.10
C ASP A 40 26.23 -0.29 -6.90
N ILE A 41 27.14 -1.22 -7.26
CA ILE A 41 28.57 -1.10 -7.05
C ILE A 41 29.27 -1.04 -8.41
N PRO A 42 29.67 0.14 -8.89
CA PRO A 42 30.36 0.28 -10.16
C PRO A 42 31.70 -0.46 -10.16
N VAL A 43 31.97 -1.13 -11.28
CA VAL A 43 33.22 -1.84 -11.50
C VAL A 43 33.99 -1.17 -12.63
N ILE A 44 35.24 -0.85 -12.37
CA ILE A 44 36.20 -0.45 -13.43
C ILE A 44 37.18 -1.60 -13.60
N MET A 45 37.18 -2.20 -14.79
CA MET A 45 38.11 -3.27 -15.11
C MET A 45 39.45 -2.71 -15.55
N ILE A 46 40.55 -3.30 -15.06
CA ILE A 46 41.91 -2.93 -15.44
C ILE A 46 42.58 -4.17 -16.03
N SER A 47 43.13 -4.08 -17.28
CA SER A 47 43.75 -5.23 -17.90
C SER A 47 44.86 -4.84 -18.88
N GLY A 48 45.83 -5.74 -19.07
CA GLY A 48 46.78 -5.69 -20.16
C GLY A 48 46.24 -6.27 -21.46
N GLU A 49 45.16 -7.05 -21.41
CA GLU A 49 44.47 -7.58 -22.58
C GLU A 49 43.62 -6.48 -23.23
N ASP A 50 43.81 -6.31 -24.53
CA ASP A 50 43.16 -5.23 -25.30
C ASP A 50 42.36 -5.71 -26.50
N SER A 51 42.14 -7.02 -26.62
CA SER A 51 41.31 -7.53 -27.69
C SER A 51 39.88 -6.99 -27.61
N VAL A 52 39.32 -6.59 -28.73
CA VAL A 52 37.96 -6.02 -28.79
C VAL A 52 36.91 -6.98 -28.16
N SER A 53 37.15 -8.28 -28.24
CA SER A 53 36.27 -9.29 -27.67
C SER A 53 36.24 -9.24 -26.12
N TYR A 54 37.38 -9.07 -25.46
CA TYR A 54 37.46 -8.96 -24.00
C TYR A 54 36.83 -7.65 -23.50
N VAL A 55 37.11 -6.55 -24.18
CA VAL A 55 36.51 -5.25 -23.84
C VAL A 55 34.99 -5.29 -23.97
N ARG A 56 34.50 -5.83 -25.12
CA ARG A 56 33.05 -5.99 -25.34
C ARG A 56 32.41 -6.85 -24.23
N ARG A 57 32.98 -8.02 -23.96
CA ARG A 57 32.48 -8.91 -22.91
C ARG A 57 32.45 -8.26 -21.56
N ALA A 58 33.41 -7.41 -21.19
CA ALA A 58 33.40 -6.67 -19.95
C ALA A 58 32.20 -5.73 -19.86
N PHE A 59 31.94 -4.94 -20.91
CA PHE A 59 30.78 -4.04 -20.96
C PHE A 59 29.46 -4.82 -21.00
N ASP A 60 29.39 -5.93 -21.72
CA ASP A 60 28.19 -6.81 -21.72
C ASP A 60 27.86 -7.37 -20.32
N LEU A 61 28.88 -7.53 -19.48
CA LEU A 61 28.74 -7.92 -18.08
C LEU A 61 28.52 -6.75 -17.13
N GLY A 62 28.39 -5.51 -17.62
CA GLY A 62 27.97 -4.35 -16.86
C GLY A 62 29.11 -3.55 -16.20
N VAL A 63 30.38 -3.66 -16.65
CA VAL A 63 31.42 -2.78 -16.10
C VAL A 63 31.15 -1.34 -16.47
N ALA A 64 31.38 -0.43 -15.54
CA ALA A 64 31.21 1.01 -15.74
C ALA A 64 32.29 1.61 -16.65
N ASP A 65 33.51 1.05 -16.62
CA ASP A 65 34.64 1.50 -17.44
C ASP A 65 35.70 0.40 -17.55
N TYR A 66 36.58 0.55 -18.59
CA TYR A 66 37.70 -0.35 -18.84
C TYR A 66 38.98 0.44 -19.04
N ILE A 67 40.05 0.08 -18.32
CA ILE A 67 41.35 0.76 -18.37
C ILE A 67 42.42 -0.23 -18.81
N LYS A 68 43.12 0.13 -19.93
CA LYS A 68 44.22 -0.66 -20.47
C LYS A 68 45.51 -0.38 -19.71
N LYS A 69 46.28 -1.42 -19.41
CA LYS A 69 47.67 -1.35 -18.92
C LYS A 69 48.64 -1.19 -20.15
N PRO A 70 49.71 -0.42 -20.05
CA PRO A 70 50.10 0.48 -18.92
C PRO A 70 49.22 1.73 -18.89
N PHE A 71 48.91 2.24 -17.72
CA PHE A 71 48.01 3.39 -17.51
C PHE A 71 48.72 4.56 -16.78
N ASP A 72 48.19 5.75 -17.02
CA ASP A 72 48.54 6.95 -16.27
C ASP A 72 47.72 7.02 -14.97
N ALA A 73 48.39 7.20 -13.84
CA ALA A 73 47.73 7.24 -12.52
C ALA A 73 46.73 8.40 -12.38
N GLN A 74 46.98 9.54 -13.06
CA GLN A 74 46.08 10.69 -13.00
C GLN A 74 44.80 10.39 -13.80
N ILE A 75 44.91 9.69 -14.93
CA ILE A 75 43.76 9.27 -15.72
C ILE A 75 42.91 8.28 -14.95
N VAL A 76 43.55 7.28 -14.31
CA VAL A 76 42.81 6.32 -13.45
C VAL A 76 42.07 7.04 -12.31
N TYR A 77 42.75 7.94 -11.61
CA TYR A 77 42.15 8.74 -10.54
C TYR A 77 40.91 9.51 -11.04
N ARG A 78 41.02 10.18 -12.19
CA ARG A 78 39.91 10.95 -12.76
C ARG A 78 38.75 10.05 -13.14
N ARG A 79 38.97 8.89 -13.73
CA ARG A 79 37.92 7.93 -14.10
C ARG A 79 37.23 7.39 -12.87
N VAL A 80 37.97 6.96 -11.84
CA VAL A 80 37.45 6.52 -10.56
C VAL A 80 36.60 7.61 -9.89
N TYR A 81 37.14 8.83 -9.80
CA TYR A 81 36.44 9.96 -9.21
C TYR A 81 35.12 10.28 -9.92
N ASN A 82 35.15 10.31 -11.27
CA ASN A 82 33.95 10.59 -12.06
C ASN A 82 32.91 9.49 -11.89
N THR A 83 33.33 8.23 -11.91
CA THR A 83 32.44 7.09 -11.74
C THR A 83 31.78 7.10 -10.35
N ILE A 84 32.56 7.25 -9.27
CA ILE A 84 32.01 7.36 -7.90
C ILE A 84 31.05 8.53 -7.81
N THR A 85 31.42 9.70 -8.37
CA THR A 85 30.56 10.89 -8.33
C THR A 85 29.23 10.67 -9.07
N LEU A 86 29.28 10.01 -10.24
CA LEU A 86 28.08 9.70 -11.02
C LEU A 86 27.13 8.78 -10.24
N TYR A 87 27.64 7.67 -9.74
CA TYR A 87 26.84 6.69 -8.98
C TYR A 87 26.30 7.27 -7.66
N ALA A 88 27.10 8.10 -6.95
CA ALA A 88 26.64 8.79 -5.77
C ALA A 88 25.48 9.76 -6.07
N LYS A 89 25.56 10.51 -7.19
CA LYS A 89 24.47 11.37 -7.65
C LYS A 89 23.22 10.57 -8.04
N GLN A 90 23.39 9.47 -8.74
CA GLN A 90 22.28 8.59 -9.13
C GLN A 90 21.57 8.00 -7.91
N ARG A 91 22.32 7.48 -6.93
CA ARG A 91 21.77 6.96 -5.66
C ARG A 91 21.03 8.04 -4.89
N ARG A 92 21.61 9.25 -4.81
CA ARG A 92 20.94 10.40 -4.17
C ARG A 92 19.63 10.77 -4.86
N LEU A 93 19.61 10.74 -6.20
CA LEU A 93 18.39 11.03 -6.97
C LEU A 93 17.32 10.00 -6.71
N LEU A 94 17.64 8.70 -6.69
CA LEU A 94 16.69 7.62 -6.38
C LEU A 94 16.09 7.78 -4.98
N LEU A 95 16.91 8.13 -3.98
CA LEU A 95 16.42 8.39 -2.61
C LEU A 95 15.49 9.61 -2.56
N LEU A 96 15.83 10.69 -3.28
CA LEU A 96 14.95 11.87 -3.35
C LEU A 96 13.62 11.56 -4.04
N VAL A 97 13.63 10.75 -5.11
CA VAL A 97 12.40 10.34 -5.79
C VAL A 97 11.54 9.47 -4.87
N ALA A 98 12.15 8.51 -4.17
CA ALA A 98 11.43 7.66 -3.21
C ALA A 98 10.79 8.48 -2.08
N ASP A 99 11.52 9.46 -1.54
CA ASP A 99 11.02 10.38 -0.51
C ASP A 99 9.85 11.24 -1.04
N GLN A 100 9.98 11.78 -2.24
CA GLN A 100 8.91 12.56 -2.88
C GLN A 100 7.64 11.73 -3.14
N ILE A 101 7.79 10.48 -3.54
CA ILE A 101 6.64 9.57 -3.72
C ILE A 101 5.97 9.33 -2.38
N TYR A 102 6.74 9.02 -1.33
CA TYR A 102 6.23 8.79 0.02
C TYR A 102 5.46 10.01 0.57
N GLU A 103 6.05 11.22 0.49
CA GLU A 103 5.40 12.44 0.96
C GLU A 103 4.14 12.77 0.14
N LYS A 104 4.14 12.51 -1.17
CA LYS A 104 2.95 12.69 -2.02
C LYS A 104 1.81 11.75 -1.60
N GLU A 105 2.10 10.48 -1.37
CA GLU A 105 1.11 9.49 -0.92
C GLU A 105 0.55 9.86 0.45
N LYS A 106 1.41 10.24 1.39
CA LYS A 106 1.02 10.69 2.73
C LYS A 106 0.10 11.92 2.66
N ASN A 107 0.46 12.92 1.85
CA ASN A 107 -0.37 14.10 1.68
C ASN A 107 -1.73 13.78 1.05
N ASN A 108 -1.78 12.90 0.06
CA ASN A 108 -3.04 12.46 -0.54
C ASN A 108 -3.94 11.76 0.49
N ARG A 109 -3.41 10.83 1.28
CA ARG A 109 -4.14 10.15 2.36
C ARG A 109 -4.67 11.16 3.38
N MET A 110 -3.83 12.09 3.80
CA MET A 110 -4.22 13.15 4.75
C MET A 110 -5.37 14.02 4.21
N MET A 111 -5.30 14.45 2.94
CA MET A 111 -6.37 15.25 2.33
C MET A 111 -7.69 14.49 2.26
N ILE A 112 -7.68 13.21 1.86
CA ILE A 112 -8.87 12.37 1.83
C ILE A 112 -9.43 12.20 3.24
N SER A 113 -8.59 11.93 4.25
CA SER A 113 -9.03 11.82 5.65
C SER A 113 -9.65 13.10 6.16
N ILE A 114 -9.08 14.26 5.84
CA ILE A 114 -9.66 15.57 6.24
C ILE A 114 -11.04 15.77 5.61
N LEU A 115 -11.19 15.48 4.32
CA LEU A 115 -12.49 15.61 3.64
C LEU A 115 -13.55 14.69 4.27
N SER A 116 -13.17 13.45 4.55
CA SER A 116 -14.06 12.48 5.20
C SER A 116 -14.43 12.92 6.62
N GLN A 117 -13.47 13.41 7.40
CA GLN A 117 -13.72 13.94 8.74
C GLN A 117 -14.67 15.15 8.74
N ILE A 118 -14.60 16.01 7.73
CA ILE A 118 -15.54 17.13 7.60
C ILE A 118 -16.98 16.63 7.40
N VAL A 119 -17.17 15.55 6.63
CA VAL A 119 -18.48 14.91 6.45
C VAL A 119 -18.96 14.25 7.75
N GLU A 120 -18.08 13.49 8.41
CA GLU A 120 -18.37 12.83 9.68
C GLU A 120 -18.67 13.83 10.82
N PHE A 121 -17.98 14.97 10.84
CA PHE A 121 -18.26 16.03 11.83
C PHE A 121 -19.71 16.50 11.78
N ARG A 122 -20.33 16.48 10.59
CA ARG A 122 -21.73 16.80 10.38
C ARG A 122 -22.69 15.83 11.08
N ASN A 123 -22.25 14.59 11.30
CA ASN A 123 -23.03 13.52 11.96
C ASN A 123 -22.82 13.46 13.47
N GLY A 124 -21.99 14.35 14.04
CA GLY A 124 -21.58 14.25 15.44
C GLY A 124 -20.70 13.05 15.78
N GLU A 125 -20.23 12.32 14.79
CA GLU A 125 -19.23 11.25 14.97
C GLU A 125 -17.85 11.85 15.21
N SER A 126 -17.02 11.13 15.98
CA SER A 126 -15.66 11.60 16.28
C SER A 126 -14.76 11.41 15.03
N GLY A 127 -13.89 12.40 14.73
CA GLY A 127 -12.91 12.26 13.65
C GLY A 127 -11.97 11.04 13.79
N ALA A 128 -11.98 10.37 14.94
CA ALA A 128 -11.25 9.13 15.17
C ALA A 128 -11.82 7.95 14.35
N HIS A 129 -13.12 7.95 14.05
CA HIS A 129 -13.77 6.88 13.28
C HIS A 129 -13.07 6.63 11.92
N VAL A 130 -12.84 7.68 11.15
CA VAL A 130 -12.15 7.56 9.84
C VAL A 130 -10.76 6.95 9.97
N LEU A 131 -10.01 7.35 11.02
CA LEU A 131 -8.67 6.79 11.28
C LEU A 131 -8.74 5.32 11.69
N HIS A 132 -9.71 4.95 12.54
CA HIS A 132 -9.92 3.58 12.95
C HIS A 132 -10.28 2.69 11.76
N ILE A 133 -11.19 3.14 10.89
CA ILE A 133 -11.55 2.39 9.68
C ILE A 133 -10.33 2.13 8.81
N ASN A 134 -9.47 3.13 8.58
CA ASN A 134 -8.24 2.95 7.79
C ASN A 134 -7.34 1.89 8.44
N ILE A 135 -7.06 1.99 9.74
CA ILE A 135 -6.17 1.06 10.47
C ILE A 135 -6.75 -0.36 10.45
N ILE A 136 -8.03 -0.51 10.76
CA ILE A 136 -8.68 -1.82 10.81
C ILE A 136 -8.71 -2.45 9.40
N THR A 137 -9.02 -1.67 8.37
CA THR A 137 -8.97 -2.10 6.97
C THR A 137 -7.58 -2.61 6.59
N GLU A 138 -6.51 -1.89 6.95
CA GLU A 138 -5.12 -2.29 6.68
C GLU A 138 -4.80 -3.62 7.37
N LEU A 139 -5.12 -3.74 8.65
CA LEU A 139 -4.89 -4.97 9.42
C LEU A 139 -5.65 -6.18 8.84
N ILE A 140 -6.91 -6.01 8.44
CA ILE A 140 -7.69 -7.08 7.79
C ILE A 140 -7.03 -7.49 6.47
N LEU A 141 -6.64 -6.54 5.62
CA LEU A 141 -5.98 -6.82 4.35
C LEU A 141 -4.63 -7.52 4.51
N GLU A 142 -3.80 -7.09 5.46
CA GLU A 142 -2.53 -7.75 5.75
C GLU A 142 -2.69 -9.21 6.18
N ARG A 143 -3.74 -9.49 6.93
CA ARG A 143 -4.05 -10.86 7.34
C ARG A 143 -4.65 -11.68 6.20
N LEU A 144 -5.51 -11.07 5.41
CA LEU A 144 -6.19 -11.73 4.29
C LEU A 144 -5.18 -12.32 3.29
N ILE A 145 -4.14 -11.58 2.92
CA ILE A 145 -3.09 -12.06 2.00
C ILE A 145 -2.24 -13.19 2.57
N GLN A 146 -2.17 -13.35 3.90
CA GLN A 146 -1.46 -14.46 4.54
C GLN A 146 -2.26 -15.77 4.49
N LYS A 147 -3.55 -15.70 4.18
CA LYS A 147 -4.47 -16.84 4.24
C LYS A 147 -5.02 -17.27 2.89
N THR A 148 -5.03 -16.39 1.93
CA THR A 148 -5.56 -16.69 0.60
C THR A 148 -4.90 -15.79 -0.45
N ASP A 149 -4.65 -16.36 -1.59
CA ASP A 149 -4.20 -15.74 -2.85
C ASP A 149 -5.36 -15.59 -3.86
N LYS A 150 -6.59 -15.81 -3.39
CA LYS A 150 -7.80 -15.70 -4.21
C LYS A 150 -7.99 -14.32 -4.83
N TYR A 151 -7.56 -13.27 -4.12
CA TYR A 151 -7.79 -11.88 -4.51
C TYR A 151 -6.46 -11.23 -4.95
N ASP A 152 -6.50 -10.44 -6.02
CA ASP A 152 -5.34 -9.63 -6.42
C ASP A 152 -5.19 -8.42 -5.46
N LEU A 153 -4.46 -8.64 -4.37
CA LEU A 153 -4.21 -7.67 -3.32
C LEU A 153 -2.73 -7.29 -3.26
N SER A 154 -2.19 -6.79 -4.37
CA SER A 154 -0.84 -6.21 -4.41
C SER A 154 -0.70 -5.06 -3.40
N GLY A 155 0.53 -4.70 -3.01
CA GLY A 155 0.75 -3.59 -2.07
C GLY A 155 0.08 -2.29 -2.50
N ALA A 156 0.10 -1.99 -3.82
CA ALA A 156 -0.56 -0.82 -4.39
C ALA A 156 -2.09 -0.89 -4.24
N VAL A 157 -2.70 -2.03 -4.55
CA VAL A 157 -4.16 -2.22 -4.43
C VAL A 157 -4.59 -2.09 -2.96
N ARG A 158 -3.86 -2.71 -2.03
CA ARG A 158 -4.15 -2.58 -0.59
C ARG A 158 -4.08 -1.13 -0.11
N GLY A 159 -3.03 -0.41 -0.51
CA GLY A 159 -2.88 1.01 -0.19
C GLY A 159 -4.05 1.87 -0.72
N MET A 160 -4.55 1.56 -1.92
CA MET A 160 -5.74 2.22 -2.47
C MET A 160 -7.01 1.87 -1.69
N ILE A 161 -7.23 0.60 -1.31
CA ILE A 161 -8.40 0.20 -0.50
C ILE A 161 -8.38 0.91 0.86
N VAL A 162 -7.24 0.95 1.56
CA VAL A 162 -7.08 1.67 2.83
C VAL A 162 -7.39 3.15 2.66
N THR A 163 -6.87 3.78 1.61
CA THR A 163 -7.14 5.20 1.34
C THR A 163 -8.62 5.46 1.02
N ALA A 164 -9.22 4.59 0.20
CA ALA A 164 -10.61 4.70 -0.22
C ALA A 164 -11.60 4.40 0.91
N SER A 165 -11.22 3.59 1.92
CA SER A 165 -12.09 3.23 3.04
C SER A 165 -12.55 4.47 3.83
N ALA A 166 -11.75 5.53 3.87
CA ALA A 166 -12.12 6.80 4.45
C ALA A 166 -13.38 7.42 3.82
N LEU A 167 -13.67 7.12 2.56
CA LEU A 167 -14.77 7.72 1.79
C LEU A 167 -16.09 6.92 1.88
N HIS A 168 -16.15 5.79 2.59
CA HIS A 168 -17.31 4.89 2.60
C HIS A 168 -18.63 5.64 2.86
N ASP A 169 -18.61 6.60 3.72
CA ASP A 169 -19.75 7.39 4.20
C ASP A 169 -19.87 8.80 3.58
N ILE A 170 -19.08 9.13 2.54
CA ILE A 170 -19.07 10.46 1.92
C ILE A 170 -20.47 10.90 1.45
N GLY A 171 -21.32 9.96 1.08
CA GLY A 171 -22.70 10.22 0.63
C GLY A 171 -23.64 10.74 1.72
N LYS A 172 -23.27 10.64 3.00
CA LYS A 172 -24.01 11.26 4.10
C LYS A 172 -24.16 12.77 3.92
N ILE A 173 -23.31 13.40 3.10
CA ILE A 173 -23.41 14.81 2.74
C ILE A 173 -24.76 15.15 2.08
N GLY A 174 -25.37 14.18 1.39
CA GLY A 174 -26.66 14.34 0.71
C GLY A 174 -27.90 14.07 1.59
N ILE A 175 -27.70 13.66 2.85
CA ILE A 175 -28.81 13.36 3.77
C ILE A 175 -29.22 14.62 4.54
N ASP A 176 -30.54 14.83 4.71
CA ASP A 176 -31.08 15.95 5.50
C ASP A 176 -30.64 15.86 6.96
N ASP A 177 -30.15 16.99 7.54
CA ASP A 177 -29.70 17.06 8.93
C ASP A 177 -30.76 16.64 9.95
N LYS A 178 -32.06 16.89 9.64
CA LYS A 178 -33.17 16.49 10.51
C LYS A 178 -33.28 14.99 10.68
N ILE A 179 -32.87 14.22 9.65
CA ILE A 179 -32.86 12.77 9.70
C ILE A 179 -31.50 12.27 10.23
N LEU A 180 -30.42 12.82 9.70
CA LEU A 180 -29.06 12.40 10.03
C LEU A 180 -28.76 12.60 11.53
N ASN A 181 -29.14 13.74 12.09
CA ASN A 181 -28.88 14.13 13.48
C ASN A 181 -30.12 14.02 14.39
N LYS A 182 -31.09 13.19 14.02
CA LYS A 182 -32.32 13.02 14.80
C LYS A 182 -32.01 12.50 16.22
N PRO A 183 -32.42 13.22 17.27
CA PRO A 183 -32.27 12.72 18.62
C PRO A 183 -33.31 11.62 18.88
N GLY A 184 -32.93 10.36 18.73
CA GLY A 184 -33.79 9.21 18.98
C GLY A 184 -33.78 8.17 17.86
N ARG A 185 -34.70 7.21 17.92
CA ARG A 185 -34.80 6.16 16.91
C ARG A 185 -35.39 6.71 15.61
N LEU A 186 -34.80 6.29 14.50
CA LEU A 186 -35.34 6.56 13.15
C LEU A 186 -36.62 5.75 12.92
N THR A 187 -37.58 6.32 12.19
CA THR A 187 -38.69 5.53 11.61
C THR A 187 -38.16 4.66 10.48
N ASN A 188 -38.98 3.72 10.00
CA ASN A 188 -38.59 2.89 8.85
C ASN A 188 -38.33 3.75 7.60
N GLU A 189 -39.17 4.75 7.37
CA GLU A 189 -39.04 5.68 6.22
C GLU A 189 -37.75 6.50 6.33
N GLU A 190 -37.43 7.02 7.50
CA GLU A 190 -36.18 7.77 7.75
C GLU A 190 -34.96 6.85 7.59
N PHE A 191 -35.05 5.61 8.01
CA PHE A 191 -33.97 4.63 7.83
C PHE A 191 -33.75 4.34 6.35
N GLU A 192 -34.82 4.22 5.54
CA GLU A 192 -34.68 4.06 4.08
C GLU A 192 -33.99 5.29 3.46
N VAL A 193 -34.23 6.49 3.96
CA VAL A 193 -33.51 7.69 3.50
C VAL A 193 -32.01 7.60 3.90
N ILE A 194 -31.68 7.19 5.11
CA ILE A 194 -30.26 7.01 5.51
C ILE A 194 -29.55 6.02 4.58
N LYS A 195 -30.17 4.91 4.23
CA LYS A 195 -29.56 3.90 3.32
C LYS A 195 -29.13 4.50 1.98
N THR A 196 -29.78 5.59 1.53
CA THR A 196 -29.43 6.18 0.24
C THR A 196 -28.03 6.80 0.21
N HIS A 197 -27.36 7.02 1.37
CA HIS A 197 -26.00 7.57 1.39
C HIS A 197 -25.03 6.71 0.57
N SER A 198 -25.21 5.37 0.57
CA SER A 198 -24.35 4.47 -0.21
C SER A 198 -24.46 4.75 -1.72
N VAL A 199 -25.68 4.93 -2.21
CA VAL A 199 -25.94 5.28 -3.63
C VAL A 199 -25.50 6.69 -3.95
N ILE A 200 -25.77 7.65 -3.06
CA ILE A 200 -25.37 9.06 -3.23
C ILE A 200 -23.84 9.16 -3.33
N GLY A 201 -23.09 8.52 -2.41
CA GLY A 201 -21.63 8.51 -2.43
C GLY A 201 -21.07 7.91 -3.72
N ALA A 202 -21.60 6.78 -4.15
CA ALA A 202 -21.23 6.15 -5.41
C ALA A 202 -21.48 7.09 -6.61
N SER A 203 -22.69 7.69 -6.69
CA SER A 203 -23.05 8.61 -7.77
C SER A 203 -22.19 9.89 -7.79
N MET A 204 -21.76 10.38 -6.62
CA MET A 204 -20.80 11.50 -6.55
C MET A 204 -19.47 11.14 -7.22
N LEU A 205 -18.94 9.94 -6.96
CA LEU A 205 -17.69 9.48 -7.56
C LEU A 205 -17.84 9.19 -9.06
N GLU A 206 -18.97 8.64 -9.51
CA GLU A 206 -19.29 8.47 -10.93
C GLU A 206 -19.36 9.78 -11.70
N SER A 207 -19.80 10.87 -11.05
CA SER A 207 -19.90 12.20 -11.66
C SER A 207 -18.54 12.86 -11.95
N LEU A 208 -17.44 12.29 -11.46
CA LEU A 208 -16.08 12.78 -11.70
C LEU A 208 -15.58 12.35 -13.08
N GLU A 209 -16.11 12.96 -14.16
CA GLU A 209 -15.86 12.55 -15.55
C GLU A 209 -14.38 12.28 -15.90
N TYR A 210 -13.46 13.12 -15.40
CA TYR A 210 -12.03 12.99 -15.66
C TYR A 210 -11.32 11.91 -14.82
N TYR A 211 -11.93 11.46 -13.71
CA TYR A 211 -11.27 10.60 -12.72
C TYR A 211 -12.01 9.29 -12.47
N LYS A 212 -13.22 9.11 -13.01
CA LYS A 212 -14.05 7.91 -12.76
C LYS A 212 -13.36 6.58 -13.11
N ASP A 213 -12.41 6.64 -14.05
CA ASP A 213 -11.66 5.47 -14.51
C ASP A 213 -10.37 5.22 -13.72
N GLU A 214 -9.98 6.14 -12.83
CA GLU A 214 -8.84 5.96 -11.95
C GLU A 214 -9.09 4.81 -10.95
N PRO A 215 -8.11 3.90 -10.74
CA PRO A 215 -8.31 2.75 -9.86
C PRO A 215 -8.77 3.10 -8.44
N LEU A 216 -8.24 4.19 -7.87
CA LEU A 216 -8.64 4.65 -6.55
C LEU A 216 -10.12 5.06 -6.51
N VAL A 217 -10.61 5.76 -7.54
CA VAL A 217 -12.00 6.23 -7.61
C VAL A 217 -12.97 5.07 -7.81
N ARG A 218 -12.60 4.07 -8.62
CA ARG A 218 -13.39 2.84 -8.78
C ARG A 218 -13.50 2.06 -7.47
N ILE A 219 -12.40 1.89 -6.76
CA ILE A 219 -12.40 1.22 -5.45
C ILE A 219 -13.24 2.02 -4.43
N ALA A 220 -13.13 3.34 -4.42
CA ALA A 220 -13.94 4.19 -3.55
C ALA A 220 -15.44 4.11 -3.90
N HIS A 221 -15.79 4.09 -5.19
CA HIS A 221 -17.16 3.85 -5.65
C HIS A 221 -17.72 2.53 -5.12
N ASP A 222 -16.97 1.44 -5.29
CA ASP A 222 -17.39 0.10 -4.85
C ASP A 222 -17.58 0.06 -3.33
N ILE A 223 -16.67 0.68 -2.58
CA ILE A 223 -16.77 0.79 -1.12
C ILE A 223 -18.01 1.62 -0.74
N CYS A 224 -18.19 2.83 -1.29
CA CYS A 224 -19.34 3.68 -0.99
C CYS A 224 -20.66 2.93 -1.25
N ARG A 225 -20.77 2.26 -2.41
CA ARG A 225 -22.00 1.63 -2.82
C ARG A 225 -22.32 0.39 -1.99
N TRP A 226 -21.31 -0.45 -1.68
CA TRP A 226 -21.53 -1.82 -1.23
C TRP A 226 -21.00 -2.16 0.17
N HIS A 227 -20.49 -1.21 0.96
CA HIS A 227 -20.03 -1.51 2.33
C HIS A 227 -21.17 -1.93 3.29
N HIS A 228 -22.42 -1.72 2.93
CA HIS A 228 -23.59 -2.23 3.65
C HIS A 228 -24.20 -3.50 3.07
N GLU A 229 -23.61 -4.05 2.01
CA GLU A 229 -24.01 -5.38 1.54
C GLU A 229 -23.61 -6.44 2.58
N ARG A 230 -24.35 -7.54 2.56
CA ARG A 230 -24.15 -8.68 3.47
C ARG A 230 -23.88 -9.94 2.66
N TYR A 231 -22.96 -10.75 3.13
CA TYR A 231 -22.52 -11.95 2.42
C TYR A 231 -23.68 -12.92 2.13
N ASP A 232 -24.77 -12.86 2.92
CA ASP A 232 -26.00 -13.64 2.74
C ASP A 232 -27.02 -12.98 1.77
N GLY A 233 -26.72 -11.82 1.20
CA GLY A 233 -27.58 -11.09 0.26
C GLY A 233 -28.69 -10.28 0.93
N LYS A 234 -28.66 -10.09 2.26
CA LYS A 234 -29.65 -9.28 3.00
C LYS A 234 -29.21 -7.84 3.24
N GLY A 235 -28.14 -7.42 2.57
CA GLY A 235 -27.61 -6.07 2.61
C GLY A 235 -28.37 -5.10 1.71
N TYR A 236 -27.80 -3.94 1.51
CA TYR A 236 -28.28 -2.90 0.61
C TYR A 236 -27.12 -2.15 -0.04
N PRO A 237 -27.28 -1.45 -1.19
CA PRO A 237 -28.55 -1.15 -1.87
C PRO A 237 -29.01 -2.21 -2.88
N ASP A 238 -28.12 -3.08 -3.37
CA ASP A 238 -28.38 -3.94 -4.53
C ASP A 238 -28.70 -5.40 -4.13
N GLY A 239 -28.46 -5.78 -2.86
CA GLY A 239 -28.69 -7.14 -2.36
C GLY A 239 -27.70 -8.16 -2.91
N LEU A 240 -26.45 -7.72 -3.17
CA LEU A 240 -25.37 -8.59 -3.65
C LEU A 240 -25.06 -9.70 -2.65
N LYS A 241 -24.66 -10.87 -3.15
CA LYS A 241 -24.42 -12.04 -2.33
C LYS A 241 -23.04 -12.65 -2.56
N GLY A 242 -22.39 -13.02 -1.48
CA GLY A 242 -21.11 -13.72 -1.54
C GLY A 242 -20.03 -12.90 -2.25
N GLU A 243 -19.44 -13.51 -3.28
CA GLU A 243 -18.36 -12.91 -4.06
C GLU A 243 -18.81 -11.89 -5.12
N GLU A 244 -20.11 -11.66 -5.27
CA GLU A 244 -20.61 -10.53 -6.07
C GLU A 244 -20.25 -9.19 -5.41
N ILE A 245 -20.02 -9.19 -4.07
CA ILE A 245 -19.58 -8.02 -3.32
C ILE A 245 -18.07 -7.88 -3.54
N PRO A 246 -17.57 -6.74 -4.05
CA PRO A 246 -16.13 -6.51 -4.18
C PRO A 246 -15.40 -6.68 -2.85
N ILE A 247 -14.20 -7.29 -2.87
CA ILE A 247 -13.43 -7.55 -1.64
C ILE A 247 -13.13 -6.26 -0.87
N SER A 248 -12.93 -5.14 -1.54
CA SER A 248 -12.75 -3.82 -0.93
C SER A 248 -13.94 -3.44 -0.05
N ALA A 249 -15.17 -3.62 -0.56
CA ALA A 249 -16.40 -3.36 0.19
C ALA A 249 -16.60 -4.35 1.33
N GLN A 250 -16.29 -5.65 1.12
CA GLN A 250 -16.39 -6.68 2.18
C GLN A 250 -15.49 -6.37 3.38
N VAL A 251 -14.24 -5.95 3.12
CA VAL A 251 -13.26 -5.62 4.16
C VAL A 251 -13.67 -4.37 4.92
N VAL A 252 -14.12 -3.32 4.22
CA VAL A 252 -14.56 -2.08 4.85
C VAL A 252 -15.87 -2.28 5.64
N ALA A 253 -16.81 -3.08 5.13
CA ALA A 253 -18.03 -3.46 5.88
C ALA A 253 -17.71 -4.10 7.24
N LEU A 254 -16.70 -4.97 7.27
CA LEU A 254 -16.25 -5.61 8.51
C LEU A 254 -15.55 -4.60 9.43
N ALA A 255 -14.72 -3.72 8.88
CA ALA A 255 -14.02 -2.68 9.63
C ALA A 255 -15.00 -1.71 10.28
N ASP A 256 -16.01 -1.23 9.54
CA ASP A 256 -17.05 -0.33 10.03
C ASP A 256 -17.87 -0.95 11.17
N VAL A 257 -18.35 -2.18 10.99
CA VAL A 257 -19.11 -2.87 12.03
C VAL A 257 -18.25 -3.10 13.27
N TYR A 258 -16.98 -3.49 13.11
CA TYR A 258 -16.10 -3.69 14.25
C TYR A 258 -15.85 -2.38 15.00
N ASP A 259 -15.52 -1.28 14.32
CA ASP A 259 -15.36 0.03 14.96
C ASP A 259 -16.65 0.49 15.65
N ALA A 260 -17.80 0.30 14.99
CA ALA A 260 -19.10 0.61 15.60
C ALA A 260 -19.37 -0.18 16.90
N LEU A 261 -18.81 -1.37 17.06
CA LEU A 261 -18.95 -2.18 18.28
C LEU A 261 -18.02 -1.73 19.39
N ILE A 262 -16.77 -1.37 19.10
CA ILE A 262 -15.73 -1.04 20.09
C ILE A 262 -15.63 0.45 20.40
N SER A 263 -16.37 1.32 19.71
CA SER A 263 -16.39 2.77 19.94
C SER A 263 -17.58 3.18 20.82
N ASP A 264 -17.35 4.14 21.72
CA ASP A 264 -18.43 4.79 22.48
C ASP A 264 -19.28 5.65 21.54
N ARG A 265 -20.59 5.44 21.55
CA ARG A 265 -21.58 6.26 20.85
C ARG A 265 -22.56 6.88 21.82
N VAL A 266 -23.21 7.97 21.45
CA VAL A 266 -24.13 8.73 22.31
C VAL A 266 -25.15 7.84 23.04
N TYR A 267 -25.54 6.72 22.43
CA TYR A 267 -26.56 5.80 22.96
C TYR A 267 -26.02 4.42 23.37
N LYS A 268 -24.68 4.18 23.29
CA LYS A 268 -24.10 2.86 23.50
C LYS A 268 -22.67 2.96 24.01
N LYS A 269 -22.37 2.25 25.13
CA LYS A 269 -20.97 2.05 25.53
C LYS A 269 -20.27 1.04 24.65
N ALA A 270 -18.95 1.23 24.46
CA ALA A 270 -18.10 0.31 23.76
C ALA A 270 -18.17 -1.11 24.35
N TYR A 271 -18.21 -2.11 23.48
CA TYR A 271 -17.98 -3.50 23.88
C TYR A 271 -16.48 -3.79 23.98
N SER A 272 -16.10 -4.83 24.75
CA SER A 272 -14.74 -5.31 24.71
C SER A 272 -14.44 -5.94 23.33
N HIS A 273 -13.15 -6.04 22.99
CA HIS A 273 -12.69 -6.71 21.77
C HIS A 273 -13.30 -8.12 21.63
N GLU A 274 -13.21 -8.92 22.70
CA GLU A 274 -13.69 -10.31 22.72
C GLU A 274 -15.20 -10.36 22.43
N LYS A 275 -15.96 -9.44 23.04
CA LYS A 275 -17.41 -9.40 22.83
C LYS A 275 -17.78 -8.94 21.43
N ALA A 276 -17.08 -7.97 20.88
CA ALA A 276 -17.29 -7.50 19.50
C ALA A 276 -17.00 -8.63 18.49
N VAL A 277 -15.91 -9.35 18.66
CA VAL A 277 -15.56 -10.51 17.82
C VAL A 277 -16.61 -11.62 17.96
N GLU A 278 -17.06 -11.96 19.17
CA GLU A 278 -18.11 -12.95 19.41
C GLU A 278 -19.40 -12.59 18.66
N MET A 279 -19.84 -11.33 18.72
CA MET A 279 -21.05 -10.84 18.03
C MET A 279 -20.93 -10.94 16.50
N ILE A 280 -19.76 -10.62 15.94
CA ILE A 280 -19.49 -10.74 14.50
C ILE A 280 -19.53 -12.21 14.07
N LEU A 281 -18.87 -13.10 14.82
CA LEU A 281 -18.83 -14.54 14.52
C LEU A 281 -20.21 -15.20 14.63
N ASN A 282 -21.05 -14.75 15.56
CA ASN A 282 -22.40 -15.23 15.75
C ASN A 282 -23.40 -14.65 14.71
N GLY A 283 -22.96 -13.73 13.85
CA GLY A 283 -23.81 -13.09 12.85
C GLY A 283 -24.82 -12.09 13.42
N GLU A 284 -24.64 -11.62 14.67
CA GLU A 284 -25.53 -10.64 15.31
C GLU A 284 -25.53 -9.28 14.59
N CYS A 285 -24.45 -8.97 13.88
CA CYS A 285 -24.25 -7.72 13.13
C CYS A 285 -24.35 -7.90 11.62
N GLY A 286 -24.87 -9.04 11.14
CA GLY A 286 -24.91 -9.44 9.75
C GLY A 286 -23.86 -10.50 9.40
N THR A 287 -23.97 -11.05 8.19
CA THR A 287 -23.08 -12.11 7.72
C THR A 287 -21.97 -11.53 6.86
N PHE A 288 -20.73 -11.87 7.19
CA PHE A 288 -19.52 -11.44 6.47
C PHE A 288 -18.84 -12.63 5.80
N ASN A 289 -17.87 -12.38 4.94
CA ASN A 289 -17.04 -13.41 4.35
C ASN A 289 -16.26 -14.16 5.45
N PRO A 290 -16.40 -15.50 5.56
CA PRO A 290 -15.70 -16.28 6.58
C PRO A 290 -14.18 -16.12 6.59
N VAL A 291 -13.57 -15.89 5.42
CA VAL A 291 -12.12 -15.69 5.33
C VAL A 291 -11.70 -14.35 5.95
N SER A 292 -12.54 -13.32 5.91
CA SER A 292 -12.20 -11.98 6.42
C SER A 292 -12.20 -11.90 7.95
N TYR A 293 -13.06 -12.64 8.67
CA TYR A 293 -13.16 -12.51 10.13
C TYR A 293 -12.42 -13.57 10.94
N THR A 294 -11.92 -14.67 10.33
CA THR A 294 -11.03 -15.60 11.04
C THR A 294 -9.78 -14.95 11.62
N HIS A 295 -9.58 -13.67 11.35
CA HIS A 295 -8.42 -12.87 11.76
C HIS A 295 -8.68 -11.97 12.96
N LEU A 296 -9.95 -11.67 13.26
CA LEU A 296 -10.31 -10.92 14.47
C LEU A 296 -10.08 -11.73 15.74
N THR A 297 -9.86 -13.04 15.62
CA THR A 297 -9.69 -13.97 16.75
C THR A 297 -8.26 -14.04 17.32
N LEU A 298 -7.30 -13.31 16.79
CA LEU A 298 -5.94 -13.26 17.34
C LEU A 298 -5.83 -12.11 18.36
N PRO A 299 -5.12 -12.33 19.50
CA PRO A 299 -4.94 -11.30 20.51
C PRO A 299 -4.05 -10.19 19.96
N THR A 300 -4.64 -9.17 19.41
CA THR A 300 -3.97 -7.89 19.18
C THR A 300 -4.27 -6.99 20.36
N LYS A 301 -3.31 -6.86 21.27
CA LYS A 301 -3.25 -5.66 22.08
C LYS A 301 -3.01 -4.50 21.11
N LEU A 302 -4.08 -3.82 20.73
CA LEU A 302 -4.01 -2.45 20.24
C LEU A 302 -3.69 -1.59 21.47
N GLU A 303 -2.42 -1.51 21.85
CA GLU A 303 -1.92 -0.42 22.68
C GLU A 303 -1.72 0.76 21.72
N VAL A 304 -2.69 1.68 21.73
CA VAL A 304 -2.54 3.03 21.15
C VAL A 304 -1.95 3.93 22.23
#